data_ecc6b020c4baba4298531d58ef648f51
#
_entry.id   ecc6b020c4baba4298531d58ef648f51
#
_cell.length_a   1.000
_cell.length_b   1.000
_cell.length_c   1.000
_cell.angle_alpha   90.00
_cell.angle_beta   90.00
_cell.angle_gamma   90.00
#
_symmetry.space_group_name_H-M   'P 1'
#
loop_
_entity.id
_entity.type
_entity.pdbx_description
1 polymer ?
#
loop_
_entity_poly.entity_id
_entity_poly.type
_entity_poly.pdbx_seq_one_letter_code
_entity_poly.pdbx_strand_id
1 'polypeptide(L)'
;MLPYTTFITILYYKAISLGSLTGMGCGGVIEGVLGGVAVGDVHPVRVMLAINLSPESFYKGSIVLEDPVSRVLEFEGFIDFVDVGAMSTAPYLDVWIPVEKELERVRGVLPDIVRGVRIPVSIDTFRPQVAEYALKVGASIVNDVTGGKLYPEMCRVVAEYDASVILMAREREARRGVDPVRRVVDAVIESVEHFERCGVDPRKIAVDPGIGFPILPPGDKPYVVRGEFRHGDEQWPWWKWDLHIIANLDKLRELGKPIVVGVSRKSFLWRITGVNNPEEVLPASLAVEAITVLNGAH
;
A
#
# COMPACT_ATOMS: atom_id res chain seq x y z
N MET A 1 12.51 -20.86 23.58
CA MET A 1 13.18 -19.80 22.82
C MET A 1 12.50 -19.76 21.47
N LEU A 2 11.54 -18.86 21.26
CA LEU A 2 10.90 -18.65 19.96
C LEU A 2 11.94 -18.01 19.04
N PRO A 3 12.11 -18.51 17.80
CA PRO A 3 13.05 -17.90 16.87
C PRO A 3 12.60 -16.48 16.54
N TYR A 4 13.55 -15.56 16.45
CA TYR A 4 13.36 -14.16 16.07
C TYR A 4 12.94 -14.06 14.60
N THR A 5 11.71 -14.44 14.29
CA THR A 5 11.15 -14.38 12.96
C THR A 5 9.99 -13.40 12.95
N THR A 6 10.23 -12.30 12.25
CA THR A 6 9.20 -11.42 11.68
C THR A 6 8.17 -10.91 12.70
N PHE A 7 8.54 -9.89 13.47
CA PHE A 7 7.55 -9.11 14.18
C PHE A 7 6.79 -8.28 13.14
N ILE A 8 5.63 -8.80 12.72
CA ILE A 8 4.56 -7.92 12.31
C ILE A 8 4.21 -7.17 13.57
N THR A 9 4.39 -5.88 13.53
CA THR A 9 3.97 -5.03 14.64
C THR A 9 2.48 -4.92 14.59
N ILE A 10 1.85 -5.74 15.38
CA ILE A 10 0.43 -5.68 15.63
C ILE A 10 0.27 -4.74 16.80
N LEU A 11 -0.10 -3.50 16.52
CA LEU A 11 -0.74 -2.64 17.49
C LEU A 11 -2.18 -3.12 17.65
N TYR A 12 -2.39 -4.13 18.51
CA TYR A 12 -3.71 -4.52 18.94
C TYR A 12 -4.22 -3.46 19.91
N TYR A 13 -4.70 -2.34 19.38
CA TYR A 13 -5.56 -1.46 20.13
C TYR A 13 -6.99 -1.88 19.81
N LYS A 14 -7.60 -2.61 20.76
CA LYS A 14 -9.05 -2.61 20.88
C LYS A 14 -9.42 -1.14 21.06
N ALA A 15 -9.88 -0.50 20.01
CA ALA A 15 -10.27 0.90 20.03
C ALA A 15 -11.39 1.06 21.06
N ILE A 16 -11.01 1.44 22.26
CA ILE A 16 -11.90 2.20 23.10
C ILE A 16 -12.24 3.41 22.25
N SER A 17 -13.53 3.56 21.94
CA SER A 17 -14.10 4.69 21.23
C SER A 17 -13.37 6.01 21.57
N LEU A 18 -12.39 6.38 20.76
CA LEU A 18 -11.74 7.69 20.76
C LEU A 18 -12.57 8.71 19.96
N GLY A 19 -13.86 8.41 19.76
CA GLY A 19 -14.82 9.28 19.07
C GLY A 19 -15.06 10.65 19.70
N SER A 20 -14.19 11.13 20.59
CA SER A 20 -14.39 12.44 21.25
C SER A 20 -13.13 13.30 21.39
N LEU A 21 -11.96 12.91 20.86
CA LEU A 21 -10.72 13.68 21.05
C LEU A 21 -10.13 14.33 19.79
N THR A 22 -10.60 13.99 18.60
CA THR A 22 -10.22 14.74 17.39
C THR A 22 -11.33 15.73 17.09
N GLY A 23 -11.02 17.04 17.19
CA GLY A 23 -11.92 18.11 16.76
C GLY A 23 -12.44 17.80 15.37
N MET A 24 -13.77 17.74 15.23
CA MET A 24 -14.49 17.57 13.95
C MET A 24 -14.03 18.64 12.98
N GLY A 25 -13.03 18.33 12.15
CA GLY A 25 -12.88 19.02 10.87
C GLY A 25 -14.11 18.72 10.03
N CYS A 26 -14.50 19.62 9.14
CA CYS A 26 -15.72 19.57 8.31
C CYS A 26 -15.76 18.42 7.29
N GLY A 27 -15.15 17.28 7.55
CA GLY A 27 -15.21 16.06 6.72
C GLY A 27 -16.20 15.05 7.31
N GLY A 28 -17.04 14.44 6.45
CA GLY A 28 -17.94 13.35 6.86
C GLY A 28 -17.18 12.14 7.42
N VAL A 29 -17.92 11.19 7.98
CA VAL A 29 -17.38 9.89 8.41
C VAL A 29 -16.90 9.13 7.17
N ILE A 30 -15.67 8.62 7.23
CA ILE A 30 -15.09 7.79 6.16
C ILE A 30 -15.49 6.35 6.40
N GLU A 31 -16.11 5.74 5.41
CA GLU A 31 -16.48 4.32 5.41
C GLU A 31 -16.22 3.71 4.04
N GLY A 32 -15.74 2.47 4.05
CA GLY A 32 -15.51 1.69 2.84
C GLY A 32 -15.53 0.19 3.09
N VAL A 33 -15.31 -0.57 2.03
CA VAL A 33 -15.26 -2.04 2.08
C VAL A 33 -14.10 -2.51 1.20
N LEU A 34 -13.15 -3.22 1.79
CA LEU A 34 -12.05 -3.85 1.06
C LEU A 34 -12.20 -5.37 1.13
N GLY A 35 -12.37 -6.02 -0.02
CA GLY A 35 -12.52 -7.47 -0.08
C GLY A 35 -13.64 -8.03 0.81
N GLY A 36 -14.69 -7.25 1.06
CA GLY A 36 -15.80 -7.63 1.94
C GLY A 36 -15.60 -7.23 3.42
N VAL A 37 -14.44 -6.71 3.81
CA VAL A 37 -14.18 -6.23 5.18
C VAL A 37 -14.44 -4.74 5.27
N ALA A 38 -15.25 -4.33 6.26
CA ALA A 38 -15.53 -2.93 6.53
C ALA A 38 -14.29 -2.21 7.08
N VAL A 39 -14.00 -1.03 6.53
CA VAL A 39 -12.84 -0.18 6.86
C VAL A 39 -13.28 1.27 7.01
N GLY A 40 -12.60 2.04 7.83
CA GLY A 40 -12.89 3.46 8.01
C GLY A 40 -13.03 3.86 9.48
N ASP A 41 -13.47 5.09 9.72
CA ASP A 41 -13.45 5.76 11.03
C ASP A 41 -14.17 5.02 12.17
N VAL A 42 -15.23 4.30 11.85
CA VAL A 42 -16.07 3.61 12.85
C VAL A 42 -15.69 2.15 13.03
N HIS A 43 -14.64 1.71 12.33
CA HIS A 43 -14.14 0.34 12.37
C HIS A 43 -12.76 0.29 13.02
N PRO A 44 -12.34 -0.87 13.56
CA PRO A 44 -10.96 -1.05 14.00
C PRO A 44 -9.97 -0.81 12.85
N VAL A 45 -8.80 -0.26 13.18
CA VAL A 45 -7.69 -0.21 12.22
C VAL A 45 -7.37 -1.61 11.74
N ARG A 46 -7.17 -1.77 10.43
CA ARG A 46 -6.93 -3.05 9.79
C ARG A 46 -5.45 -3.27 9.50
N VAL A 47 -5.03 -4.51 9.57
CA VAL A 47 -3.65 -4.92 9.33
C VAL A 47 -3.56 -5.76 8.07
N MET A 48 -2.70 -5.34 7.14
CA MET A 48 -2.42 -6.05 5.89
C MET A 48 -1.01 -6.64 5.93
N LEU A 49 -0.90 -7.96 5.75
CA LEU A 49 0.36 -8.68 5.65
C LEU A 49 0.86 -8.70 4.21
N ALA A 50 2.05 -8.16 3.96
CA ALA A 50 2.69 -8.25 2.66
C ALA A 50 3.47 -9.57 2.51
N ILE A 51 3.17 -10.33 1.45
CA ILE A 51 3.86 -11.54 1.02
C ILE A 51 4.51 -11.30 -0.34
N ASN A 52 5.84 -11.42 -0.41
CA ASN A 52 6.57 -11.22 -1.64
C ASN A 52 7.02 -12.55 -2.25
N LEU A 53 6.59 -12.79 -3.49
CA LEU A 53 7.00 -13.95 -4.31
C LEU A 53 8.23 -13.62 -5.18
N SER A 54 8.79 -12.42 -5.02
CA SER A 54 9.95 -11.95 -5.76
C SER A 54 11.23 -12.14 -4.95
N PRO A 55 12.21 -12.95 -5.43
CA PRO A 55 13.48 -13.14 -4.74
C PRO A 55 14.30 -11.85 -4.58
N GLU A 56 14.02 -10.87 -5.41
CA GLU A 56 14.62 -9.56 -5.46
C GLU A 56 14.01 -8.54 -4.49
N SER A 57 13.00 -8.90 -3.69
CA SER A 57 12.39 -7.99 -2.71
C SER A 57 13.43 -7.39 -1.75
N PHE A 58 13.24 -6.13 -1.39
CA PHE A 58 14.15 -5.39 -0.52
C PHE A 58 14.18 -5.94 0.92
N TYR A 59 13.06 -6.45 1.41
CA TYR A 59 12.96 -7.07 2.72
C TYR A 59 12.91 -8.58 2.61
N LYS A 60 14.02 -9.24 2.93
CA LYS A 60 14.14 -10.69 2.80
C LYS A 60 13.17 -11.47 3.68
N GLY A 61 12.77 -10.93 4.83
CA GLY A 61 11.81 -11.54 5.74
C GLY A 61 10.37 -11.62 5.21
N SER A 62 10.03 -10.84 4.16
CA SER A 62 8.72 -10.91 3.47
C SER A 62 8.72 -11.85 2.27
N ILE A 63 9.90 -12.38 1.87
CA ILE A 63 10.01 -13.32 0.75
C ILE A 63 9.57 -14.70 1.25
N VAL A 64 8.51 -15.21 0.63
CA VAL A 64 7.96 -16.54 0.96
C VAL A 64 7.84 -17.33 -0.33
N LEU A 65 8.86 -18.15 -0.60
CA LEU A 65 8.90 -19.02 -1.78
C LEU A 65 8.48 -20.46 -1.43
N GLU A 66 8.61 -20.83 -0.16
CA GLU A 66 8.23 -22.15 0.36
C GLU A 66 7.07 -21.97 1.34
N ASP A 67 5.99 -22.72 1.14
CA ASP A 67 4.79 -22.78 1.99
C ASP A 67 4.21 -21.40 2.39
N PRO A 68 3.79 -20.56 1.43
CA PRO A 68 3.22 -19.24 1.73
C PRO A 68 1.91 -19.32 2.50
N VAL A 69 1.16 -20.41 2.38
CA VAL A 69 -0.10 -20.61 3.12
C VAL A 69 0.18 -20.71 4.62
N SER A 70 1.08 -21.61 5.04
CA SER A 70 1.45 -21.73 6.45
C SER A 70 1.99 -20.41 7.00
N ARG A 71 2.72 -19.65 6.17
CA ARG A 71 3.23 -18.35 6.58
C ARG A 71 2.11 -17.35 6.87
N VAL A 72 1.04 -17.31 6.08
CA VAL A 72 -0.13 -16.45 6.34
C VAL A 72 -0.88 -16.93 7.58
N LEU A 73 -1.07 -18.25 7.72
CA LEU A 73 -1.79 -18.85 8.85
C LEU A 73 -1.11 -18.60 10.21
N GLU A 74 0.22 -18.44 10.26
CA GLU A 74 0.93 -18.03 11.47
C GLU A 74 0.41 -16.70 12.04
N PHE A 75 -0.17 -15.85 11.19
CA PHE A 75 -0.65 -14.51 11.56
C PHE A 75 -2.17 -14.34 11.46
N GLU A 76 -2.93 -15.37 11.06
CA GLU A 76 -4.37 -15.26 10.74
C GLU A 76 -5.21 -14.61 11.86
N GLY A 77 -4.83 -14.75 13.13
CA GLY A 77 -5.51 -14.11 14.26
C GLY A 77 -5.17 -12.63 14.46
N PHE A 78 -4.25 -12.09 13.68
CA PHE A 78 -3.65 -10.77 13.88
C PHE A 78 -3.71 -9.87 12.66
N ILE A 79 -4.09 -10.40 11.51
CA ILE A 79 -4.18 -9.68 10.25
C ILE A 79 -5.59 -9.77 9.69
N ASP A 80 -5.98 -8.74 8.95
CA ASP A 80 -7.29 -8.66 8.29
C ASP A 80 -7.20 -8.95 6.79
N PHE A 81 -6.03 -8.76 6.19
CA PHE A 81 -5.77 -8.95 4.76
C PHE A 81 -4.39 -9.56 4.52
N VAL A 82 -4.23 -10.22 3.40
CA VAL A 82 -2.92 -10.56 2.84
C VAL A 82 -2.75 -9.91 1.47
N ASP A 83 -1.60 -9.27 1.24
CA ASP A 83 -1.23 -8.61 -0.02
C ASP A 83 -0.08 -9.35 -0.68
N VAL A 84 -0.32 -9.92 -1.86
CA VAL A 84 0.61 -10.80 -2.56
C VAL A 84 1.25 -10.05 -3.72
N GLY A 85 2.57 -9.83 -3.65
CA GLY A 85 3.34 -9.19 -4.71
C GLY A 85 4.31 -10.17 -5.38
N ALA A 86 4.35 -10.19 -6.71
CA ALA A 86 5.22 -11.09 -7.48
C ALA A 86 6.37 -10.38 -8.21
N MET A 87 6.42 -9.05 -8.12
CA MET A 87 7.49 -8.21 -8.65
C MET A 87 7.82 -7.12 -7.62
N SER A 88 9.11 -6.88 -7.36
CA SER A 88 9.48 -5.76 -6.49
C SER A 88 9.22 -4.43 -7.20
N THR A 89 8.47 -3.55 -6.54
CA THR A 89 8.18 -2.18 -7.00
C THR A 89 9.02 -1.15 -6.24
N ALA A 90 10.00 -1.58 -5.43
CA ALA A 90 10.86 -0.70 -4.65
C ALA A 90 11.61 0.28 -5.58
N PRO A 91 11.49 1.60 -5.38
CA PRO A 91 11.95 2.61 -6.35
C PRO A 91 13.47 2.68 -6.55
N TYR A 92 14.24 2.02 -5.70
CA TYR A 92 15.71 1.95 -5.77
C TYR A 92 16.23 0.63 -6.34
N LEU A 93 15.34 -0.31 -6.72
CA LEU A 93 15.70 -1.56 -7.36
C LEU A 93 15.37 -1.48 -8.85
N ASP A 94 16.36 -1.78 -9.69
CA ASP A 94 16.15 -1.93 -11.14
C ASP A 94 15.70 -3.37 -11.44
N VAL A 95 14.45 -3.68 -11.03
CA VAL A 95 13.87 -5.02 -11.18
C VAL A 95 12.60 -4.92 -11.98
N TRP A 96 12.73 -5.00 -13.29
CA TRP A 96 11.60 -5.10 -14.19
C TRP A 96 11.57 -6.50 -14.82
N ILE A 97 10.53 -7.27 -14.53
CA ILE A 97 10.32 -8.58 -15.14
C ILE A 97 9.23 -8.53 -16.20
N PRO A 98 9.28 -9.37 -17.25
CA PRO A 98 8.16 -9.51 -18.19
C PRO A 98 6.86 -9.92 -17.50
N VAL A 99 5.71 -9.56 -18.08
CA VAL A 99 4.39 -9.88 -17.52
C VAL A 99 4.19 -11.40 -17.38
N GLU A 100 4.73 -12.16 -18.32
CA GLU A 100 4.67 -13.63 -18.31
C GLU A 100 5.37 -14.21 -17.08
N LYS A 101 6.49 -13.60 -16.67
CA LYS A 101 7.24 -14.04 -15.50
C LYS A 101 6.51 -13.69 -14.18
N GLU A 102 5.87 -12.54 -14.12
CA GLU A 102 5.02 -12.18 -13.00
C GLU A 102 3.81 -13.12 -12.90
N LEU A 103 3.13 -13.38 -14.02
CA LEU A 103 2.04 -14.35 -14.10
C LEU A 103 2.47 -15.76 -13.70
N GLU A 104 3.65 -16.22 -14.10
CA GLU A 104 4.19 -17.53 -13.69
C GLU A 104 4.30 -17.62 -12.17
N ARG A 105 4.89 -16.60 -11.53
CA ARG A 105 5.03 -16.55 -10.06
C ARG A 105 3.66 -16.55 -9.35
N VAL A 106 2.73 -15.71 -9.83
CA VAL A 106 1.38 -15.63 -9.25
C VAL A 106 0.61 -16.94 -9.43
N ARG A 107 0.69 -17.55 -10.61
CA ARG A 107 0.03 -18.85 -10.89
C ARG A 107 0.54 -19.98 -10.01
N GLY A 108 1.80 -19.95 -9.65
CA GLY A 108 2.41 -20.99 -8.82
C GLY A 108 1.98 -20.95 -7.35
N VAL A 109 1.46 -19.83 -6.85
CA VAL A 109 1.27 -19.63 -5.40
C VAL A 109 -0.11 -19.11 -5.03
N LEU A 110 -0.63 -18.10 -5.76
CA LEU A 110 -1.86 -17.41 -5.38
C LEU A 110 -3.09 -18.33 -5.20
N PRO A 111 -3.32 -19.35 -6.07
CA PRO A 111 -4.46 -20.25 -5.88
C PRO A 111 -4.43 -21.02 -4.56
N ASP A 112 -3.25 -21.34 -4.05
CA ASP A 112 -3.10 -22.06 -2.77
C ASP A 112 -3.35 -21.12 -1.60
N ILE A 113 -2.85 -19.88 -1.66
CA ILE A 113 -3.16 -18.84 -0.65
C ILE A 113 -4.67 -18.62 -0.58
N VAL A 114 -5.32 -18.33 -1.72
CA VAL A 114 -6.77 -18.04 -1.77
C VAL A 114 -7.61 -19.18 -1.20
N ARG A 115 -7.22 -20.45 -1.44
CA ARG A 115 -7.92 -21.60 -0.89
C ARG A 115 -7.60 -21.86 0.57
N GLY A 116 -6.39 -21.52 1.02
CA GLY A 116 -5.87 -21.89 2.33
C GLY A 116 -6.19 -20.88 3.44
N VAL A 117 -6.54 -19.64 3.11
CA VAL A 117 -6.80 -18.58 4.09
C VAL A 117 -8.28 -18.17 4.09
N ARG A 118 -8.75 -17.61 5.23
CA ARG A 118 -10.13 -17.12 5.37
C ARG A 118 -10.27 -15.62 5.20
N ILE A 119 -9.15 -14.91 5.18
CA ILE A 119 -9.09 -13.45 5.04
C ILE A 119 -9.02 -13.07 3.55
N PRO A 120 -9.47 -11.86 3.17
CA PRO A 120 -9.38 -11.38 1.80
C PRO A 120 -7.93 -11.31 1.32
N VAL A 121 -7.76 -11.72 0.04
CA VAL A 121 -6.47 -11.69 -0.64
C VAL A 121 -6.42 -10.50 -1.60
N SER A 122 -5.37 -9.69 -1.47
CA SER A 122 -4.99 -8.61 -2.37
C SER A 122 -3.86 -9.07 -3.29
N ILE A 123 -3.84 -8.54 -4.51
CA ILE A 123 -2.73 -8.68 -5.45
C ILE A 123 -2.05 -7.32 -5.65
N ASP A 124 -0.76 -7.21 -5.27
CA ASP A 124 0.08 -6.03 -5.56
C ASP A 124 0.62 -6.13 -6.99
N THR A 125 -0.09 -5.47 -7.88
CA THR A 125 0.28 -5.37 -9.29
C THR A 125 -0.37 -4.14 -9.94
N PHE A 126 0.36 -3.54 -10.87
CA PHE A 126 -0.18 -2.50 -11.76
C PHE A 126 -0.51 -3.03 -13.16
N ARG A 127 -0.36 -4.34 -13.40
CA ARG A 127 -0.60 -4.97 -14.70
C ARG A 127 -2.00 -5.59 -14.77
N PRO A 128 -2.87 -5.12 -15.68
CA PRO A 128 -4.25 -5.61 -15.80
C PRO A 128 -4.35 -7.12 -16.01
N GLN A 129 -3.43 -7.72 -16.76
CA GLN A 129 -3.43 -9.16 -17.05
C GLN A 129 -3.17 -10.00 -15.77
N VAL A 130 -2.30 -9.49 -14.88
CA VAL A 130 -1.99 -10.13 -13.59
C VAL A 130 -3.16 -9.97 -12.64
N ALA A 131 -3.73 -8.77 -12.56
CA ALA A 131 -4.91 -8.47 -11.76
C ALA A 131 -6.11 -9.32 -12.17
N GLU A 132 -6.39 -9.40 -13.48
CA GLU A 132 -7.49 -10.23 -14.03
C GLU A 132 -7.34 -11.70 -13.62
N TYR A 133 -6.12 -12.26 -13.79
CA TYR A 133 -5.87 -13.63 -13.36
C TYR A 133 -6.08 -13.80 -11.86
N ALA A 134 -5.55 -12.90 -11.05
CA ALA A 134 -5.67 -12.96 -9.60
C ALA A 134 -7.14 -12.89 -9.12
N LEU A 135 -7.92 -11.98 -9.68
CA LEU A 135 -9.35 -11.85 -9.38
C LEU A 135 -10.13 -13.09 -9.82
N LYS A 136 -9.81 -13.64 -10.99
CA LYS A 136 -10.43 -14.88 -11.50
C LYS A 136 -10.21 -16.08 -10.59
N VAL A 137 -9.06 -16.17 -9.90
CA VAL A 137 -8.76 -17.28 -8.97
C VAL A 137 -9.23 -17.03 -7.53
N GLY A 138 -9.81 -15.83 -7.26
CA GLY A 138 -10.48 -15.52 -5.99
C GLY A 138 -9.80 -14.43 -5.13
N ALA A 139 -8.78 -13.73 -5.63
CA ALA A 139 -8.39 -12.47 -5.00
C ALA A 139 -9.57 -11.48 -5.06
N SER A 140 -9.68 -10.59 -4.10
CA SER A 140 -10.82 -9.65 -3.98
C SER A 140 -10.40 -8.19 -3.95
N ILE A 141 -9.10 -7.92 -3.94
CA ILE A 141 -8.52 -6.58 -3.88
C ILE A 141 -7.38 -6.49 -4.90
N VAL A 142 -7.28 -5.36 -5.58
CA VAL A 142 -6.10 -4.99 -6.38
C VAL A 142 -5.39 -3.84 -5.67
N ASN A 143 -4.08 -3.98 -5.43
CA ASN A 143 -3.23 -2.92 -4.90
C ASN A 143 -2.36 -2.39 -6.05
N ASP A 144 -2.71 -1.21 -6.57
CA ASP A 144 -2.03 -0.60 -7.72
C ASP A 144 -1.15 0.58 -7.28
N VAL A 145 0.15 0.33 -7.19
CA VAL A 145 1.17 1.33 -6.83
C VAL A 145 1.36 2.44 -7.90
N THR A 146 0.66 2.36 -9.01
CA THR A 146 0.63 3.43 -10.03
C THR A 146 -0.65 4.25 -10.00
N GLY A 147 -1.66 3.82 -9.23
CA GLY A 147 -2.98 4.47 -9.18
C GLY A 147 -3.68 4.46 -10.54
N GLY A 148 -3.46 3.43 -11.37
CA GLY A 148 -3.99 3.34 -12.74
C GLY A 148 -3.32 4.28 -13.74
N LYS A 149 -2.21 4.94 -13.38
CA LYS A 149 -1.57 5.91 -14.30
C LYS A 149 -0.78 5.24 -15.41
N LEU A 150 -0.18 4.07 -15.14
CA LEU A 150 0.61 3.35 -16.13
C LEU A 150 -0.29 2.54 -17.07
N TYR A 151 -1.29 1.87 -16.54
CA TYR A 151 -2.26 1.07 -17.31
C TYR A 151 -3.69 1.49 -16.93
N PRO A 152 -4.24 2.54 -17.59
CA PRO A 152 -5.57 3.07 -17.24
C PRO A 152 -6.71 2.05 -17.37
N GLU A 153 -6.52 1.03 -18.21
CA GLU A 153 -7.48 -0.08 -18.38
C GLU A 153 -7.65 -0.95 -17.13
N MET A 154 -6.78 -0.85 -16.12
CA MET A 154 -6.94 -1.52 -14.83
C MET A 154 -8.31 -1.26 -14.20
N CYS A 155 -8.84 -0.05 -14.35
CA CYS A 155 -10.15 0.29 -13.80
C CYS A 155 -11.28 -0.58 -14.35
N ARG A 156 -11.19 -1.03 -15.62
CA ARG A 156 -12.19 -1.91 -16.23
C ARG A 156 -12.11 -3.32 -15.64
N VAL A 157 -10.90 -3.81 -15.41
CA VAL A 157 -10.68 -5.11 -14.77
C VAL A 157 -11.28 -5.09 -13.36
N VAL A 158 -10.98 -4.08 -12.56
CA VAL A 158 -11.51 -3.93 -11.21
C VAL A 158 -13.05 -3.87 -11.21
N ALA A 159 -13.64 -3.11 -12.13
CA ALA A 159 -15.10 -2.98 -12.26
C ALA A 159 -15.76 -4.28 -12.71
N GLU A 160 -15.19 -5.00 -13.69
CA GLU A 160 -15.74 -6.26 -14.23
C GLU A 160 -15.83 -7.35 -13.16
N TYR A 161 -14.84 -7.44 -12.29
CA TYR A 161 -14.82 -8.41 -11.19
C TYR A 161 -15.49 -7.90 -9.90
N ASP A 162 -16.07 -6.71 -9.91
CA ASP A 162 -16.65 -6.06 -8.73
C ASP A 162 -15.67 -6.05 -7.53
N ALA A 163 -14.37 -5.92 -7.82
CA ALA A 163 -13.28 -5.99 -6.84
C ALA A 163 -13.09 -4.66 -6.10
N SER A 164 -12.41 -4.73 -4.96
CA SER A 164 -11.90 -3.54 -4.28
C SER A 164 -10.54 -3.13 -4.85
N VAL A 165 -10.17 -1.86 -4.69
CA VAL A 165 -8.88 -1.35 -5.15
C VAL A 165 -8.23 -0.41 -4.16
N ILE A 166 -6.91 -0.51 -4.03
CA ILE A 166 -6.06 0.45 -3.32
C ILE A 166 -5.28 1.23 -4.39
N LEU A 167 -5.47 2.55 -4.41
CA LEU A 167 -4.87 3.44 -5.40
C LEU A 167 -3.76 4.27 -4.76
N MET A 168 -2.50 3.98 -5.10
CA MET A 168 -1.38 4.76 -4.60
C MET A 168 -1.22 6.06 -5.37
N ALA A 169 -0.83 7.11 -4.65
CA ALA A 169 -0.59 8.44 -5.22
C ALA A 169 0.55 8.42 -6.25
N ARG A 170 0.24 8.80 -7.48
CA ARG A 170 1.17 9.00 -8.61
C ARG A 170 0.72 10.16 -9.46
N GLU A 171 1.65 10.99 -9.90
CA GLU A 171 1.36 12.08 -10.85
C GLU A 171 1.50 11.60 -12.29
N ARG A 172 0.76 12.22 -13.23
CA ARG A 172 1.01 12.05 -14.67
C ARG A 172 2.18 12.90 -15.12
N GLU A 173 2.31 14.08 -14.53
CA GLU A 173 3.39 15.03 -14.80
C GLU A 173 3.95 15.56 -13.49
N ALA A 174 5.27 15.70 -13.42
CA ALA A 174 5.92 16.20 -12.21
C ALA A 174 5.59 17.68 -11.98
N ARG A 175 5.05 18.02 -10.82
CA ARG A 175 4.73 19.39 -10.41
C ARG A 175 5.76 19.89 -9.40
N ARG A 176 6.42 21.01 -9.74
CA ARG A 176 7.40 21.66 -8.87
C ARG A 176 6.74 22.74 -8.03
N GLY A 177 7.29 23.03 -6.86
CA GLY A 177 6.86 24.11 -5.98
C GLY A 177 5.48 23.92 -5.34
N VAL A 178 4.90 22.72 -5.44
CA VAL A 178 3.62 22.35 -4.81
C VAL A 178 3.89 21.53 -3.57
N ASP A 179 3.17 21.84 -2.49
CA ASP A 179 3.24 21.08 -1.22
C ASP A 179 3.05 19.57 -1.46
N PRO A 180 3.89 18.68 -0.89
CA PRO A 180 3.82 17.25 -1.09
C PRO A 180 2.45 16.63 -0.77
N VAL A 181 1.77 17.11 0.27
CA VAL A 181 0.44 16.61 0.65
C VAL A 181 -0.58 16.97 -0.43
N ARG A 182 -0.55 18.23 -0.92
CA ARG A 182 -1.42 18.66 -2.00
C ARG A 182 -1.18 17.87 -3.29
N ARG A 183 0.05 17.52 -3.59
CA ARG A 183 0.40 16.66 -4.74
C ARG A 183 -0.18 15.25 -4.58
N VAL A 184 -0.09 14.67 -3.37
CA VAL A 184 -0.71 13.38 -3.06
C VAL A 184 -2.21 13.43 -3.29
N VAL A 185 -2.88 14.41 -2.67
CA VAL A 185 -4.33 14.58 -2.77
C VAL A 185 -4.77 14.71 -4.24
N ASP A 186 -4.17 15.62 -5.00
CA ASP A 186 -4.54 15.83 -6.40
C ASP A 186 -4.31 14.60 -7.27
N ALA A 187 -3.19 13.88 -7.04
CA ALA A 187 -2.88 12.66 -7.77
C ALA A 187 -3.89 11.54 -7.48
N VAL A 188 -4.33 11.43 -6.22
CA VAL A 188 -5.31 10.42 -5.81
C VAL A 188 -6.71 10.78 -6.33
N ILE A 189 -7.14 12.04 -6.27
CA ILE A 189 -8.43 12.49 -6.84
C ILE A 189 -8.54 12.04 -8.30
N GLU A 190 -7.52 12.31 -9.10
CA GLU A 190 -7.50 11.91 -10.52
C GLU A 190 -7.69 10.39 -10.70
N SER A 191 -7.03 9.59 -9.85
CA SER A 191 -7.16 8.13 -9.88
C SER A 191 -8.55 7.67 -9.46
N VAL A 192 -9.08 8.19 -8.34
CA VAL A 192 -10.41 7.85 -7.83
C VAL A 192 -11.48 8.17 -8.88
N GLU A 193 -11.47 9.39 -9.43
CA GLU A 193 -12.42 9.79 -10.47
C GLU A 193 -12.33 8.90 -11.72
N HIS A 194 -11.13 8.48 -12.09
CA HIS A 194 -10.95 7.57 -13.22
C HIS A 194 -11.60 6.21 -12.96
N PHE A 195 -11.36 5.60 -11.79
CA PHE A 195 -11.93 4.31 -11.43
C PHE A 195 -13.45 4.37 -11.24
N GLU A 196 -13.98 5.43 -10.62
CA GLU A 196 -15.42 5.65 -10.49
C GLU A 196 -16.11 5.79 -11.87
N ARG A 197 -15.49 6.52 -12.82
CA ARG A 197 -15.99 6.61 -14.20
C ARG A 197 -16.00 5.26 -14.94
N CYS A 198 -15.13 4.33 -14.57
CA CYS A 198 -15.18 2.95 -15.09
C CYS A 198 -16.24 2.08 -14.44
N GLY A 199 -16.94 2.57 -13.41
CA GLY A 199 -18.02 1.84 -12.71
C GLY A 199 -17.57 1.12 -11.44
N VAL A 200 -16.38 1.37 -10.92
CA VAL A 200 -15.96 0.84 -9.62
C VAL A 200 -16.78 1.49 -8.50
N ASP A 201 -17.35 0.68 -7.60
CA ASP A 201 -18.11 1.18 -6.44
C ASP A 201 -17.23 2.11 -5.60
N PRO A 202 -17.61 3.38 -5.38
CA PRO A 202 -16.85 4.32 -4.59
C PRO A 202 -16.46 3.84 -3.19
N ARG A 203 -17.25 2.93 -2.59
CA ARG A 203 -16.99 2.35 -1.28
C ARG A 203 -15.89 1.28 -1.31
N LYS A 204 -15.56 0.74 -2.49
CA LYS A 204 -14.53 -0.28 -2.71
C LYS A 204 -13.17 0.30 -3.08
N ILE A 205 -13.02 1.63 -3.01
CA ILE A 205 -11.78 2.34 -3.31
C ILE A 205 -11.16 2.81 -2.01
N ALA A 206 -9.93 2.38 -1.74
CA ALA A 206 -9.04 2.94 -0.72
C ALA A 206 -7.86 3.65 -1.38
N VAL A 207 -7.18 4.49 -0.63
CA VAL A 207 -6.08 5.31 -1.14
C VAL A 207 -4.81 5.13 -0.33
N ASP A 208 -3.64 5.16 -0.99
CA ASP A 208 -2.33 5.11 -0.37
C ASP A 208 -1.54 6.38 -0.73
N PRO A 209 -1.03 7.15 0.24
CA PRO A 209 -0.20 8.32 -0.02
C PRO A 209 1.13 8.02 -0.69
N GLY A 210 1.57 6.76 -0.76
CA GLY A 210 2.80 6.35 -1.42
C GLY A 210 4.07 6.61 -0.60
N ILE A 211 4.02 6.46 0.73
CA ILE A 211 5.19 6.63 1.59
C ILE A 211 6.34 5.74 1.15
N GLY A 212 7.53 6.32 0.99
CA GLY A 212 8.72 5.64 0.46
C GLY A 212 8.76 5.52 -1.06
N PHE A 213 7.74 6.03 -1.74
CA PHE A 213 7.71 6.12 -3.20
C PHE A 213 7.69 7.58 -3.64
N PRO A 214 8.45 7.97 -4.68
CA PRO A 214 8.32 9.30 -5.24
C PRO A 214 6.94 9.47 -5.90
N ILE A 215 6.31 10.63 -5.71
CA ILE A 215 5.00 10.93 -6.33
C ILE A 215 5.12 11.22 -7.84
N LEU A 216 6.24 10.92 -8.44
CA LEU A 216 6.55 11.20 -9.84
C LEU A 216 5.72 10.34 -10.79
N PRO A 217 5.58 10.77 -12.05
CA PRO A 217 4.96 9.96 -13.09
C PRO A 217 5.59 8.57 -13.18
N PRO A 218 4.80 7.53 -13.41
CA PRO A 218 5.34 6.22 -13.73
C PRO A 218 6.06 6.29 -15.08
N GLY A 219 7.30 5.81 -15.13
CA GLY A 219 8.04 5.61 -16.37
C GLY A 219 7.92 4.18 -16.85
N ASP A 220 8.59 3.88 -17.98
CA ASP A 220 8.68 2.52 -18.54
C ASP A 220 9.43 1.55 -17.61
N LYS A 221 10.14 2.10 -16.63
CA LYS A 221 10.79 1.38 -15.55
C LYS A 221 10.45 2.00 -14.22
N PRO A 222 10.30 1.20 -13.15
CA PRO A 222 10.33 1.74 -11.80
C PRO A 222 11.62 2.53 -11.63
N TYR A 223 11.56 3.71 -11.03
CA TYR A 223 12.72 4.59 -10.98
C TYR A 223 13.81 3.97 -10.15
N VAL A 224 15.00 3.95 -10.70
CA VAL A 224 16.21 3.72 -9.93
C VAL A 224 16.60 5.05 -9.31
N VAL A 225 16.26 5.26 -8.05
CA VAL A 225 16.77 6.39 -7.28
C VAL A 225 18.20 6.05 -6.85
N ARG A 226 19.17 6.36 -7.70
CA ARG A 226 20.59 6.31 -7.31
C ARG A 226 20.97 7.66 -6.71
N GLY A 227 21.23 7.68 -5.42
CA GLY A 227 21.71 8.86 -4.72
C GLY A 227 20.61 9.66 -4.01
N GLU A 228 20.95 10.87 -3.57
CA GLU A 228 19.99 11.77 -2.95
C GLU A 228 18.93 12.19 -3.96
N PHE A 229 17.71 11.82 -3.70
CA PHE A 229 16.59 12.26 -4.53
C PHE A 229 16.33 13.74 -4.23
N ARG A 230 16.75 14.62 -5.14
CA ARG A 230 16.37 16.02 -5.14
C ARG A 230 15.26 16.21 -6.13
N HIS A 231 14.07 16.53 -5.64
CA HIS A 231 12.96 16.86 -6.52
C HIS A 231 12.98 18.36 -6.84
N GLY A 232 13.55 18.71 -7.98
CA GLY A 232 13.62 20.09 -8.49
C GLY A 232 14.37 21.04 -7.56
N ASP A 233 13.87 22.29 -7.47
CA ASP A 233 14.45 23.36 -6.64
C ASP A 233 14.05 23.25 -5.16
N GLU A 234 13.27 22.24 -4.79
CA GLU A 234 12.88 22.01 -3.40
C GLU A 234 14.06 21.47 -2.63
N GLN A 235 14.46 22.18 -1.57
CA GLN A 235 15.61 21.86 -0.72
C GLN A 235 15.38 20.68 0.22
N TRP A 236 14.19 20.06 0.19
CA TRP A 236 13.85 18.97 1.07
C TRP A 236 14.27 17.63 0.47
N PRO A 237 15.08 16.84 1.16
CA PRO A 237 15.34 15.49 0.73
C PRO A 237 14.05 14.66 0.80
N TRP A 238 13.90 13.69 -0.10
CA TRP A 238 12.71 12.86 -0.28
C TRP A 238 12.13 12.28 1.03
N TRP A 239 12.97 11.87 1.97
CA TRP A 239 12.54 11.31 3.25
C TRP A 239 11.84 12.33 4.16
N LYS A 240 12.13 13.61 4.03
CA LYS A 240 11.37 14.67 4.71
C LYS A 240 9.98 14.85 4.14
N TRP A 241 9.79 14.56 2.87
CA TRP A 241 8.47 14.56 2.25
C TRP A 241 7.61 13.46 2.84
N ASP A 242 8.15 12.24 2.97
CA ASP A 242 7.44 11.14 3.63
C ASP A 242 6.99 11.53 5.04
N LEU A 243 7.88 12.12 5.83
CA LEU A 243 7.55 12.61 7.17
C LEU A 243 6.49 13.72 7.14
N HIS A 244 6.57 14.64 6.20
CA HIS A 244 5.61 15.72 6.05
C HIS A 244 4.22 15.18 5.67
N ILE A 245 4.15 14.22 4.77
CA ILE A 245 2.90 13.55 4.40
C ILE A 245 2.32 12.80 5.60
N ILE A 246 3.14 12.03 6.33
CA ILE A 246 2.71 11.30 7.53
C ILE A 246 2.17 12.26 8.59
N ALA A 247 2.85 13.39 8.85
CA ALA A 247 2.44 14.38 9.82
C ALA A 247 1.15 15.13 9.46
N ASN A 248 0.74 15.09 8.20
CA ASN A 248 -0.45 15.75 7.66
C ASN A 248 -1.40 14.76 6.95
N LEU A 249 -1.39 13.50 7.37
CA LEU A 249 -2.18 12.45 6.74
C LEU A 249 -3.69 12.72 6.86
N ASP A 250 -4.10 13.41 7.92
CA ASP A 250 -5.46 13.88 8.17
C ASP A 250 -6.03 14.73 7.01
N LYS A 251 -5.18 15.43 6.25
CA LYS A 251 -5.62 16.21 5.08
C LYS A 251 -6.13 15.33 3.93
N LEU A 252 -5.71 14.06 3.88
CA LEU A 252 -6.23 13.11 2.89
C LEU A 252 -7.69 12.72 3.17
N ARG A 253 -8.22 13.05 4.35
CA ARG A 253 -9.64 12.82 4.69
C ARG A 253 -10.60 13.55 3.77
N GLU A 254 -10.16 14.65 3.14
CA GLU A 254 -10.97 15.36 2.13
C GLU A 254 -11.37 14.48 0.93
N LEU A 255 -10.64 13.37 0.71
CA LEU A 255 -10.93 12.38 -0.34
C LEU A 255 -12.17 11.51 -0.03
N GLY A 256 -12.60 11.47 1.25
CA GLY A 256 -13.72 10.62 1.69
C GLY A 256 -13.49 9.12 1.47
N LYS A 257 -12.23 8.67 1.40
CA LYS A 257 -11.82 7.29 1.15
C LYS A 257 -11.00 6.74 2.32
N PRO A 258 -11.10 5.44 2.63
CA PRO A 258 -10.20 4.80 3.57
C PRO A 258 -8.73 4.99 3.14
N ILE A 259 -7.86 5.26 4.12
CA ILE A 259 -6.44 5.53 3.89
C ILE A 259 -5.63 4.31 4.34
N VAL A 260 -4.91 3.71 3.40
CA VAL A 260 -3.96 2.62 3.62
C VAL A 260 -2.55 3.19 3.62
N VAL A 261 -1.71 2.81 4.59
CA VAL A 261 -0.34 3.33 4.68
C VAL A 261 0.66 2.21 4.94
N GLY A 262 1.61 2.04 4.03
CA GLY A 262 2.72 1.12 4.22
C GLY A 262 3.97 1.86 4.67
N VAL A 263 4.35 1.79 5.95
CA VAL A 263 5.54 2.46 6.50
C VAL A 263 6.59 1.49 7.05
N SER A 264 6.23 0.21 7.23
CA SER A 264 7.07 -0.78 7.88
C SER A 264 8.42 -0.97 7.18
N ARG A 265 9.51 -0.79 7.93
CA ARG A 265 10.90 -0.98 7.50
C ARG A 265 11.34 -0.23 6.24
N LYS A 266 10.58 0.80 5.83
CA LYS A 266 10.91 1.58 4.63
C LYS A 266 12.17 2.41 4.81
N SER A 267 12.81 2.73 3.69
CA SER A 267 14.13 3.36 3.62
C SER A 267 14.21 4.77 4.23
N PHE A 268 13.10 5.49 4.33
CA PHE A 268 13.07 6.77 5.02
C PHE A 268 13.40 6.63 6.52
N LEU A 269 13.03 5.50 7.14
CA LEU A 269 13.38 5.19 8.53
C LEU A 269 14.89 5.03 8.70
N TRP A 270 15.58 4.45 7.71
CA TRP A 270 17.03 4.32 7.74
C TRP A 270 17.72 5.69 7.76
N ARG A 271 17.15 6.65 7.02
CA ARG A 271 17.68 8.03 7.00
C ARG A 271 17.48 8.76 8.31
N ILE A 272 16.40 8.51 9.01
CA ILE A 272 16.08 9.14 10.30
C ILE A 272 16.94 8.55 11.43
N THR A 273 17.04 7.23 11.45
CA THR A 273 17.72 6.50 12.55
C THR A 273 19.23 6.39 12.37
N GLY A 274 19.74 6.58 11.16
CA GLY A 274 21.13 6.30 10.79
C GLY A 274 21.45 4.80 10.68
N VAL A 275 20.42 3.94 10.73
CA VAL A 275 20.57 2.48 10.68
C VAL A 275 20.14 1.98 9.30
N ASN A 276 20.96 1.16 8.66
CA ASN A 276 20.68 0.61 7.31
C ASN A 276 20.23 -0.85 7.32
N ASN A 277 19.85 -1.37 8.47
CA ASN A 277 19.36 -2.73 8.62
C ASN A 277 17.84 -2.72 8.86
N PRO A 278 17.03 -3.33 7.99
CA PRO A 278 15.57 -3.38 8.15
C PRO A 278 15.09 -3.98 9.47
N GLU A 279 15.83 -4.90 10.08
CA GLU A 279 15.47 -5.50 11.37
C GLU A 279 15.68 -4.52 12.54
N GLU A 280 16.73 -3.74 12.48
CA GLU A 280 17.08 -2.79 13.54
C GLU A 280 16.20 -1.53 13.55
N VAL A 281 15.53 -1.20 12.43
CA VAL A 281 14.59 -0.08 12.36
C VAL A 281 13.17 -0.43 12.82
N LEU A 282 12.94 -1.64 13.29
CA LEU A 282 11.63 -2.06 13.79
C LEU A 282 11.03 -1.12 14.84
N PRO A 283 11.76 -0.65 15.89
CA PRO A 283 11.20 0.30 16.85
C PRO A 283 10.74 1.61 16.23
N ALA A 284 11.48 2.10 15.22
CA ALA A 284 11.10 3.30 14.49
C ALA A 284 9.86 3.05 13.59
N SER A 285 9.77 1.88 12.96
CA SER A 285 8.57 1.45 12.21
C SER A 285 7.33 1.50 13.11
N LEU A 286 7.40 0.91 14.31
CA LEU A 286 6.34 0.88 15.30
C LEU A 286 5.85 2.28 15.67
N ALA A 287 6.79 3.17 15.97
CA ALA A 287 6.48 4.54 16.33
C ALA A 287 5.76 5.27 15.20
N VAL A 288 6.23 5.10 13.96
CA VAL A 288 5.64 5.76 12.79
C VAL A 288 4.28 5.14 12.44
N GLU A 289 4.12 3.82 12.57
CA GLU A 289 2.82 3.15 12.41
C GLU A 289 1.78 3.72 13.38
N ALA A 290 2.14 3.87 14.67
CA ALA A 290 1.26 4.50 15.65
C ALA A 290 0.90 5.95 15.26
N ILE A 291 1.85 6.74 14.76
CA ILE A 291 1.60 8.10 14.30
C ILE A 291 0.67 8.12 13.09
N THR A 292 0.83 7.21 12.13
CA THR A 292 -0.07 7.14 10.95
C THR A 292 -1.50 6.83 11.36
N VAL A 293 -1.70 5.92 12.31
CA VAL A 293 -3.03 5.60 12.86
C VAL A 293 -3.64 6.82 13.54
N LEU A 294 -2.88 7.52 14.39
CA LEU A 294 -3.35 8.75 15.06
C LEU A 294 -3.70 9.86 14.07
N ASN A 295 -3.04 9.89 12.91
CA ASN A 295 -3.27 10.87 11.85
C ASN A 295 -4.29 10.41 10.80
N GLY A 296 -5.01 9.29 11.01
CA GLY A 296 -6.18 8.90 10.22
C GLY A 296 -5.95 7.77 9.22
N ALA A 297 -4.93 6.91 9.39
CA ALA A 297 -4.87 5.63 8.69
C ALA A 297 -5.93 4.66 9.27
N HIS A 298 -6.50 3.80 8.38
CA HIS A 298 -7.64 2.94 8.72
C HIS A 298 -7.28 1.45 8.77
#